data_eab707c6d23f148a2afaebdaa814e8d0
#
_entry.id   eab707c6d23f148a2afaebdaa814e8d0
#
_cell.length_a   1.000
_cell.length_b   1.000
_cell.length_c   1.000
_cell.angle_alpha   90.00
_cell.angle_beta   90.00
_cell.angle_gamma   90.00
#
_symmetry.space_group_name_H-M   'P 1'
#
loop_
_entity.id
_entity.type
_entity.pdbx_description
1 polymer ?
#
loop_
_entity_poly.entity_id
_entity_poly.type
_entity_poly.pdbx_seq_one_letter_code
_entity_poly.pdbx_strand_id
1 'polypeptide(L)'
;MRSGAALHARVTLQGGCGYTVHGTLPSHINTVAVPIFRNRTAEPAIEGFITRAVVQAFSTNGRLKVVGSERADAILHGEIIGYSVTSIAFDKDANVRQYRLLVTVNLRMRDVRRNTVLFQQDAVREQADFRVQGTVSQTISREETALQAAAVDIGRSIVSLAVTRF
;
A
#
# COMPACT_ATOMS: atom_id res chain seq x y z
N MET A 1 -13.04 -52.17 -48.87
CA MET A 1 -14.05 -51.08 -48.91
C MET A 1 -14.58 -50.84 -47.52
N ARG A 2 -14.25 -49.78 -46.89
CA ARG A 2 -15.02 -48.94 -45.93
C ARG A 2 -14.00 -48.11 -45.11
N SER A 3 -13.98 -46.85 -45.51
CA SER A 3 -13.27 -45.78 -44.80
C SER A 3 -13.86 -45.54 -43.41
N GLY A 4 -13.00 -45.52 -42.42
CA GLY A 4 -13.33 -45.05 -41.07
C GLY A 4 -12.66 -43.71 -40.84
N ALA A 5 -13.44 -42.63 -40.83
CA ALA A 5 -12.97 -41.27 -40.52
C ALA A 5 -12.80 -41.15 -39.01
N ALA A 6 -11.58 -40.92 -38.55
CA ALA A 6 -11.28 -40.59 -37.16
C ALA A 6 -11.54 -39.09 -36.94
N LEU A 7 -12.57 -38.80 -36.12
CA LEU A 7 -12.92 -37.47 -35.67
C LEU A 7 -11.99 -37.03 -34.55
N HIS A 8 -11.04 -36.13 -34.86
CA HIS A 8 -10.17 -35.56 -33.85
C HIS A 8 -10.88 -34.38 -33.18
N ALA A 9 -11.33 -34.60 -31.95
CA ALA A 9 -11.84 -33.54 -31.11
C ALA A 9 -10.66 -32.63 -30.66
N ARG A 10 -10.61 -31.40 -31.18
CA ARG A 10 -9.70 -30.38 -30.70
C ARG A 10 -10.25 -29.78 -29.41
N VAL A 11 -9.62 -30.09 -28.29
CA VAL A 11 -9.83 -29.39 -27.03
C VAL A 11 -9.09 -28.06 -27.12
N THR A 12 -9.84 -26.97 -27.30
CA THR A 12 -9.29 -25.62 -27.18
C THR A 12 -9.23 -25.27 -25.70
N LEU A 13 -8.03 -25.29 -25.12
CA LEU A 13 -7.77 -24.64 -23.83
C LEU A 13 -7.86 -23.13 -24.05
N GLN A 14 -8.95 -22.53 -23.60
CA GLN A 14 -9.03 -21.07 -23.44
C GLN A 14 -8.25 -20.71 -22.17
N GLY A 15 -6.99 -20.33 -22.35
CA GLY A 15 -6.21 -19.68 -21.34
C GLY A 15 -6.84 -18.33 -21.03
N GLY A 16 -7.45 -18.20 -19.85
CA GLY A 16 -7.89 -16.92 -19.32
C GLY A 16 -6.68 -16.01 -19.10
N CYS A 17 -6.39 -15.12 -20.05
CA CYS A 17 -5.48 -14.02 -19.84
C CYS A 17 -6.06 -13.14 -18.75
N GLY A 18 -5.38 -13.10 -17.59
CA GLY A 18 -5.64 -12.13 -16.55
C GLY A 18 -5.43 -10.73 -17.13
N TYR A 19 -6.53 -10.05 -17.42
CA TYR A 19 -6.53 -8.69 -17.93
C TYR A 19 -6.10 -7.76 -16.80
N THR A 20 -4.83 -7.35 -16.82
CA THR A 20 -4.39 -6.18 -16.04
C THR A 20 -4.88 -4.96 -16.79
N VAL A 21 -6.02 -4.43 -16.39
CA VAL A 21 -6.55 -3.19 -16.97
C VAL A 21 -5.65 -2.05 -16.52
N HIS A 22 -4.76 -1.60 -17.38
CA HIS A 22 -4.10 -0.31 -17.28
C HIS A 22 -5.12 0.72 -17.77
N GLY A 23 -6.03 1.13 -16.89
CA GLY A 23 -7.09 2.08 -17.21
C GLY A 23 -7.03 3.28 -16.28
N THR A 24 -7.45 4.43 -16.77
CA THR A 24 -7.74 5.60 -15.93
C THR A 24 -8.83 5.25 -14.91
N LEU A 25 -8.73 5.81 -13.71
CA LEU A 25 -9.76 5.68 -12.68
C LEU A 25 -11.14 5.95 -13.31
N PRO A 26 -12.16 5.11 -13.08
CA PRO A 26 -13.50 5.35 -13.61
C PRO A 26 -13.99 6.75 -13.25
N SER A 27 -14.60 7.44 -14.19
CA SER A 27 -15.01 8.86 -14.05
C SER A 27 -15.98 9.15 -12.90
N HIS A 28 -16.66 8.13 -12.38
CA HIS A 28 -17.57 8.26 -11.24
C HIS A 28 -16.85 8.17 -9.88
N ILE A 29 -15.57 7.80 -9.85
CA ILE A 29 -14.77 7.72 -8.63
C ILE A 29 -14.10 9.08 -8.38
N ASN A 30 -14.67 9.85 -7.47
CA ASN A 30 -14.18 11.16 -7.07
C ASN A 30 -13.78 11.22 -5.60
N THR A 31 -14.28 10.28 -4.81
CA THR A 31 -14.07 10.22 -3.37
C THR A 31 -13.50 8.87 -2.94
N VAL A 32 -12.66 8.90 -1.92
CA VAL A 32 -12.06 7.70 -1.33
C VAL A 32 -12.20 7.72 0.19
N ALA A 33 -12.50 6.58 0.78
CA ALA A 33 -12.33 6.34 2.20
C ALA A 33 -11.12 5.45 2.45
N VAL A 34 -10.41 5.73 3.52
CA VAL A 34 -9.27 4.94 3.99
C VAL A 34 -9.55 4.56 5.45
N PRO A 35 -10.25 3.43 5.69
CA PRO A 35 -10.40 2.89 7.03
C PRO A 35 -9.03 2.58 7.64
N ILE A 36 -8.97 2.49 8.98
CA ILE A 36 -7.74 2.10 9.64
C ILE A 36 -7.22 0.77 9.07
N PHE A 37 -5.94 0.74 8.73
CA PHE A 37 -5.30 -0.44 8.17
C PHE A 37 -5.27 -1.56 9.21
N ARG A 38 -5.42 -2.79 8.75
CA ARG A 38 -5.29 -3.95 9.62
C ARG A 38 -3.82 -4.19 9.93
N ASN A 39 -3.49 -4.38 11.20
CA ASN A 39 -2.14 -4.72 11.64
C ASN A 39 -2.03 -6.23 11.90
N ARG A 40 -1.12 -6.90 11.18
CA ARG A 40 -0.75 -8.30 11.36
C ARG A 40 0.64 -8.46 11.93
N THR A 41 1.31 -7.36 12.25
CA THR A 41 2.65 -7.36 12.83
C THR A 41 2.58 -7.34 14.36
N ALA A 42 3.73 -7.55 15.01
CA ALA A 42 3.85 -7.41 16.45
C ALA A 42 4.06 -5.95 16.90
N GLU A 43 4.24 -5.01 15.96
CA GLU A 43 4.47 -3.60 16.26
C GLU A 43 3.15 -2.90 16.59
N PRO A 44 2.95 -2.43 17.83
CA PRO A 44 1.70 -1.79 18.22
C PRO A 44 1.55 -0.39 17.58
N ALA A 45 0.31 -0.01 17.31
CA ALA A 45 -0.10 1.31 16.81
C ALA A 45 0.45 1.70 15.42
N ILE A 46 1.23 0.83 14.73
CA ILE A 46 1.78 1.13 13.39
C ILE A 46 0.65 1.39 12.36
N GLU A 47 -0.49 0.74 12.52
CA GLU A 47 -1.66 0.93 11.68
C GLU A 47 -2.16 2.39 11.71
N GLY A 48 -2.14 3.01 12.87
CA GLY A 48 -2.53 4.41 13.04
C GLY A 48 -1.59 5.36 12.30
N PHE A 49 -0.29 5.14 12.39
CA PHE A 49 0.72 5.97 11.70
C PHE A 49 0.60 5.84 10.18
N ILE A 50 0.58 4.63 9.66
CA ILE A 50 0.51 4.39 8.22
C ILE A 50 -0.83 4.88 7.65
N THR A 51 -1.96 4.61 8.32
CA THR A 51 -3.27 5.07 7.84
C THR A 51 -3.34 6.59 7.77
N ARG A 52 -2.90 7.31 8.80
CA ARG A 52 -2.86 8.79 8.78
C ARG A 52 -1.98 9.31 7.66
N ALA A 53 -0.83 8.70 7.43
CA ALA A 53 0.08 9.10 6.36
C ALA A 53 -0.55 8.89 4.98
N VAL A 54 -1.27 7.80 4.75
CA VAL A 54 -2.00 7.54 3.51
C VAL A 54 -3.15 8.53 3.32
N VAL A 55 -3.93 8.82 4.35
CA VAL A 55 -4.99 9.85 4.32
C VAL A 55 -4.42 11.22 3.96
N GLN A 56 -3.33 11.61 4.60
CA GLN A 56 -2.65 12.88 4.31
C GLN A 56 -2.12 12.92 2.87
N ALA A 57 -1.55 11.81 2.39
CA ALA A 57 -1.03 11.72 1.03
C ALA A 57 -2.14 11.83 -0.02
N PHE A 58 -3.32 11.23 0.19
CA PHE A 58 -4.49 11.44 -0.67
C PHE A 58 -4.95 12.90 -0.67
N SER A 59 -5.02 13.52 0.50
CA SER A 59 -5.40 14.94 0.63
C SER A 59 -4.44 15.86 -0.10
N THR A 60 -3.14 15.57 -0.06
CA THR A 60 -2.10 16.33 -0.76
C THR A 60 -2.10 16.06 -2.27
N ASN A 61 -2.35 14.81 -2.69
CA ASN A 61 -2.41 14.43 -4.10
C ASN A 61 -3.57 15.09 -4.83
N GLY A 62 -4.72 15.26 -4.17
CA GLY A 62 -5.88 16.02 -4.66
C GLY A 62 -6.72 15.35 -5.76
N ARG A 63 -6.31 14.16 -6.28
CA ARG A 63 -7.10 13.45 -7.32
C ARG A 63 -8.39 12.86 -6.78
N LEU A 64 -8.36 12.39 -5.52
CA LEU A 64 -9.53 11.85 -4.83
C LEU A 64 -9.72 12.59 -3.52
N LYS A 65 -10.94 13.04 -3.26
CA LYS A 65 -11.28 13.66 -1.98
C LYS A 65 -11.48 12.58 -0.91
N VAL A 66 -10.78 12.72 0.22
CA VAL A 66 -10.97 11.80 1.35
C VAL A 66 -12.27 12.13 2.09
N VAL A 67 -13.10 11.12 2.30
CA VAL A 67 -14.39 11.21 2.98
C VAL A 67 -14.60 9.99 3.90
N GLY A 68 -15.64 10.01 4.72
CA GLY A 68 -16.06 8.83 5.49
C GLY A 68 -16.58 7.71 4.58
N SER A 69 -16.50 6.47 5.08
CA SER A 69 -16.82 5.27 4.28
C SER A 69 -18.24 5.26 3.75
N GLU A 70 -19.18 5.90 4.43
CA GLU A 70 -20.59 6.01 4.05
C GLU A 70 -20.84 6.93 2.84
N ARG A 71 -19.86 7.78 2.49
CA ARG A 71 -19.98 8.76 1.39
C ARG A 71 -18.94 8.55 0.30
N ALA A 72 -18.13 7.50 0.42
CA ALA A 72 -17.05 7.23 -0.51
C ALA A 72 -17.52 6.49 -1.76
N ASP A 73 -17.00 6.87 -2.93
CA ASP A 73 -17.17 6.12 -4.17
C ASP A 73 -16.25 4.89 -4.18
N ALA A 74 -15.07 5.00 -3.57
CA ALA A 74 -14.12 3.89 -3.43
C ALA A 74 -13.61 3.78 -1.99
N ILE A 75 -13.25 2.57 -1.59
CA ILE A 75 -12.62 2.29 -0.29
C ILE A 75 -11.27 1.62 -0.52
N LEU A 76 -10.21 2.20 0.04
CA LEU A 76 -8.89 1.61 0.07
C LEU A 76 -8.72 0.85 1.41
N HIS A 77 -8.68 -0.46 1.34
CA HIS A 77 -8.31 -1.32 2.45
C HIS A 77 -6.81 -1.61 2.40
N GLY A 78 -6.16 -1.53 3.55
CA GLY A 78 -4.77 -1.92 3.73
C GLY A 78 -4.61 -2.93 4.86
N GLU A 79 -3.67 -3.85 4.70
CA GLU A 79 -3.25 -4.78 5.72
C GLU A 79 -1.74 -4.77 5.83
N ILE A 80 -1.19 -4.37 6.98
CA ILE A 80 0.24 -4.35 7.26
C ILE A 80 0.63 -5.77 7.68
N ILE A 81 1.44 -6.43 6.85
CA ILE A 81 1.87 -7.81 7.04
C ILE A 81 3.35 -7.94 7.43
N GLY A 82 4.11 -6.85 7.33
CA GLY A 82 5.51 -6.81 7.71
C GLY A 82 5.94 -5.42 8.18
N TYR A 83 6.78 -5.41 9.19
CA TYR A 83 7.39 -4.21 9.75
C TYR A 83 8.80 -4.56 10.24
N SER A 84 9.79 -3.75 9.89
CA SER A 84 11.11 -3.85 10.46
C SER A 84 11.83 -2.51 10.45
N VAL A 85 12.62 -2.27 11.49
CA VAL A 85 13.54 -1.15 11.58
C VAL A 85 14.96 -1.71 11.70
N THR A 86 15.84 -1.29 10.80
CA THR A 86 17.21 -1.77 10.73
C THR A 86 18.18 -0.60 10.80
N SER A 87 19.24 -0.73 11.61
CA SER A 87 20.32 0.24 11.64
C SER A 87 21.16 0.13 10.36
N ILE A 88 21.34 1.25 9.66
CA ILE A 88 22.05 1.29 8.37
C ILE A 88 23.30 2.17 8.37
N ALA A 89 23.48 3.01 9.38
CA ALA A 89 24.70 3.81 9.53
C ALA A 89 25.06 4.02 11.00
N PHE A 90 26.35 4.02 11.28
CA PHE A 90 26.94 4.21 12.60
C PHE A 90 27.97 5.35 12.54
N ASP A 91 28.21 6.00 13.68
CA ASP A 91 29.33 6.92 13.81
C ASP A 91 30.63 6.17 14.20
N LYS A 92 31.71 6.94 14.35
CA LYS A 92 33.03 6.42 14.77
C LYS A 92 33.04 5.75 16.15
N ASP A 93 32.04 6.05 16.98
CA ASP A 93 31.90 5.52 18.35
C ASP A 93 30.84 4.37 18.37
N ALA A 94 30.50 3.82 17.21
CA ALA A 94 29.50 2.74 16.99
C ALA A 94 28.07 3.07 17.42
N ASN A 95 27.72 4.35 17.59
CA ASN A 95 26.33 4.73 17.82
C ASN A 95 25.56 4.77 16.51
N VAL A 96 24.33 4.27 16.53
CA VAL A 96 23.46 4.28 15.35
C VAL A 96 23.04 5.71 15.01
N ARG A 97 23.20 6.08 13.76
CA ARG A 97 22.87 7.41 13.23
C ARG A 97 21.77 7.41 12.20
N GLN A 98 21.56 6.29 11.56
CA GLN A 98 20.53 6.17 10.55
C GLN A 98 19.85 4.80 10.62
N TYR A 99 18.54 4.82 10.49
CA TYR A 99 17.71 3.64 10.45
C TYR A 99 16.96 3.58 9.12
N ARG A 100 16.61 2.37 8.73
CA ARG A 100 15.68 2.08 7.64
C ARG A 100 14.44 1.45 8.21
N LEU A 101 13.29 2.05 7.93
CA LEU A 101 11.99 1.49 8.12
C LEU A 101 11.59 0.74 6.84
N LEU A 102 11.19 -0.50 6.98
CA LEU A 102 10.58 -1.30 5.91
C LEU A 102 9.18 -1.73 6.36
N VAL A 103 8.19 -1.43 5.53
CA VAL A 103 6.81 -1.86 5.74
C VAL A 103 6.37 -2.69 4.55
N THR A 104 5.69 -3.80 4.82
CA THR A 104 5.06 -4.61 3.77
C THR A 104 3.56 -4.58 3.96
N VAL A 105 2.82 -4.22 2.91
CA VAL A 105 1.37 -4.05 2.96
C VAL A 105 0.67 -4.77 1.82
N ASN A 106 -0.50 -5.31 2.10
CA ASN A 106 -1.48 -5.69 1.10
C ASN A 106 -2.46 -4.54 0.92
N LEU A 107 -2.72 -4.18 -0.33
CA LEU A 107 -3.59 -3.06 -0.70
C LEU A 107 -4.73 -3.55 -1.58
N ARG A 108 -5.95 -3.10 -1.30
CA ARG A 108 -7.12 -3.40 -2.11
C ARG A 108 -8.06 -2.19 -2.15
N MET A 109 -8.29 -1.66 -3.35
CA MET A 109 -9.25 -0.60 -3.59
C MET A 109 -10.49 -1.18 -4.27
N ARG A 110 -11.66 -0.82 -3.77
CA ARG A 110 -12.93 -1.33 -4.25
C ARG A 110 -13.87 -0.18 -4.60
N ASP A 111 -14.53 -0.27 -5.75
CA ASP A 111 -15.67 0.56 -6.11
C ASP A 111 -16.88 0.16 -5.24
N VAL A 112 -17.44 1.12 -4.50
CA VAL A 112 -18.56 0.88 -3.59
C VAL A 112 -19.85 0.61 -4.36
N ARG A 113 -20.08 1.35 -5.45
CA ARG A 113 -21.33 1.25 -6.24
C ARG A 113 -21.40 -0.05 -7.03
N ARG A 114 -20.30 -0.42 -7.69
CA ARG A 114 -20.24 -1.60 -8.56
C ARG A 114 -19.84 -2.86 -7.83
N ASN A 115 -19.38 -2.72 -6.59
CA ASN A 115 -18.82 -3.81 -5.77
C ASN A 115 -17.70 -4.57 -6.49
N THR A 116 -16.89 -3.87 -7.28
CA THR A 116 -15.76 -4.43 -8.03
C THR A 116 -14.43 -3.98 -7.46
N VAL A 117 -13.41 -4.82 -7.61
CA VAL A 117 -12.04 -4.45 -7.25
C VAL A 117 -11.48 -3.56 -8.34
N LEU A 118 -11.10 -2.34 -7.98
CA LEU A 118 -10.44 -1.39 -8.86
C LEU A 118 -8.93 -1.65 -8.92
N PHE A 119 -8.35 -1.95 -7.77
CA PHE A 119 -6.91 -2.14 -7.60
C PHE A 119 -6.67 -3.16 -6.49
N GLN A 120 -5.74 -4.07 -6.74
CA GLN A 120 -5.23 -4.99 -5.72
C GLN A 120 -3.76 -5.22 -5.95
N GLN A 121 -2.98 -5.12 -4.89
CA GLN A 121 -1.58 -5.47 -4.89
C GLN A 121 -1.18 -6.04 -3.54
N ASP A 122 -0.61 -7.23 -3.56
CA ASP A 122 -0.17 -7.92 -2.37
C ASP A 122 1.34 -7.77 -2.19
N ALA A 123 1.78 -7.81 -0.93
CA ALA A 123 3.17 -7.75 -0.50
C ALA A 123 3.96 -6.55 -1.08
N VAL A 124 3.30 -5.39 -1.19
CA VAL A 124 3.96 -4.13 -1.53
C VAL A 124 4.96 -3.79 -0.44
N ARG A 125 6.22 -3.58 -0.81
CA ARG A 125 7.29 -3.20 0.10
C ARG A 125 7.64 -1.75 -0.12
N GLU A 126 7.48 -0.95 0.95
CA GLU A 126 7.86 0.44 0.97
C GLU A 126 8.88 0.68 2.06
N GLN A 127 9.85 1.54 1.77
CA GLN A 127 10.92 1.85 2.72
C GLN A 127 11.14 3.35 2.84
N ALA A 128 11.56 3.76 4.02
CA ALA A 128 12.00 5.13 4.27
C ALA A 128 13.18 5.12 5.25
N ASP A 129 14.15 5.97 4.98
CA ASP A 129 15.31 6.14 5.85
C ASP A 129 15.09 7.34 6.76
N PHE A 130 15.44 7.20 8.03
CA PHE A 130 15.37 8.30 8.99
C PHE A 130 16.62 8.37 9.86
N ARG A 131 16.94 9.58 10.31
CA ARG A 131 18.08 9.86 11.16
C ARG A 131 17.65 10.21 12.57
N VAL A 132 18.31 9.64 13.54
CA VAL A 132 18.15 10.01 14.95
C VAL A 132 19.30 10.93 15.33
N GLN A 133 18.96 12.17 15.74
CA GLN A 133 19.95 13.15 16.20
C GLN A 133 19.76 13.39 17.71
N GLY A 134 20.84 13.25 18.49
CA GLY A 134 20.86 13.64 19.91
C GLY A 134 21.29 12.55 20.88
N THR A 135 21.28 12.87 22.16
CA THR A 135 21.65 11.99 23.27
C THR A 135 20.50 11.06 23.65
N VAL A 136 20.82 9.92 24.28
CA VAL A 136 19.90 8.81 24.62
C VAL A 136 18.63 9.24 25.36
N SER A 137 18.69 10.27 26.20
CA SER A 137 17.51 10.76 26.98
C SER A 137 16.47 11.55 26.17
N GLN A 138 16.74 11.91 24.93
CA GLN A 138 15.78 12.59 24.03
C GLN A 138 15.29 11.67 22.90
N THR A 139 15.65 10.40 22.95
CA THR A 139 15.55 9.46 21.82
C THR A 139 14.12 9.07 21.50
N ILE A 140 13.26 8.82 22.50
CA ILE A 140 11.90 8.30 22.28
C ILE A 140 11.04 9.27 21.47
N SER A 141 10.98 10.55 21.86
CA SER A 141 10.15 11.55 21.14
C SER A 141 10.69 11.87 19.74
N ARG A 142 12.00 11.73 19.52
CA ARG A 142 12.64 11.98 18.23
C ARG A 142 12.51 10.78 17.28
N GLU A 143 12.59 9.58 17.84
CA GLU A 143 12.35 8.34 17.10
C GLU A 143 10.91 8.31 16.58
N GLU A 144 9.91 8.63 17.41
CA GLU A 144 8.52 8.73 17.00
C GLU A 144 8.32 9.78 15.89
N THR A 145 8.92 10.97 16.02
CA THR A 145 8.87 12.00 14.98
C THR A 145 9.52 11.53 13.67
N ALA A 146 10.64 10.83 13.76
CA ALA A 146 11.34 10.28 12.59
C ALA A 146 10.53 9.17 11.92
N LEU A 147 9.90 8.29 12.71
CA LEU A 147 8.99 7.26 12.22
C LEU A 147 7.76 7.88 11.53
N GLN A 148 7.21 8.96 12.08
CA GLN A 148 6.11 9.69 11.45
C GLN A 148 6.52 10.26 10.09
N ALA A 149 7.70 10.86 9.97
CA ALA A 149 8.22 11.37 8.71
C ALA A 149 8.41 10.24 7.68
N ALA A 150 8.98 9.11 8.10
CA ALA A 150 9.11 7.93 7.25
C ALA A 150 7.76 7.37 6.79
N ALA A 151 6.76 7.35 7.68
CA ALA A 151 5.40 6.93 7.33
C ALA A 151 4.76 7.84 6.28
N VAL A 152 5.07 9.15 6.27
CA VAL A 152 4.61 10.08 5.23
C VAL A 152 5.14 9.69 3.85
N ASP A 153 6.41 9.31 3.74
CA ASP A 153 6.99 8.87 2.47
C ASP A 153 6.35 7.57 1.98
N ILE A 154 6.16 6.61 2.89
CA ILE A 154 5.43 5.37 2.62
C ILE A 154 3.99 5.67 2.17
N GLY A 155 3.29 6.58 2.85
CA GLY A 155 1.94 6.99 2.48
C GLY A 155 1.85 7.56 1.07
N ARG A 156 2.82 8.41 0.66
CA ARG A 156 2.91 8.93 -0.71
C ARG A 156 3.12 7.82 -1.74
N SER A 157 3.99 6.86 -1.45
CA SER A 157 4.22 5.71 -2.33
C SER A 157 2.96 4.88 -2.50
N ILE A 158 2.24 4.57 -1.42
CA ILE A 158 0.98 3.83 -1.45
C ILE A 158 -0.07 4.56 -2.31
N VAL A 159 -0.23 5.87 -2.13
CA VAL A 159 -1.18 6.67 -2.92
C VAL A 159 -0.77 6.71 -4.38
N SER A 160 0.52 6.88 -4.67
CA SER A 160 1.03 6.82 -6.03
C SER A 160 0.67 5.49 -6.70
N LEU A 161 0.89 4.37 -6.04
CA LEU A 161 0.49 3.05 -6.56
C LEU A 161 -1.01 2.95 -6.80
N ALA A 162 -1.82 3.42 -5.85
CA ALA A 162 -3.28 3.34 -5.93
C ALA A 162 -3.90 4.27 -6.99
N VAL A 163 -3.18 5.33 -7.40
CA VAL A 163 -3.70 6.37 -8.30
C VAL A 163 -3.09 6.27 -9.71
N THR A 164 -1.84 5.80 -9.85
CA THR A 164 -1.15 5.75 -11.15
C THR A 164 -1.30 4.44 -11.90
N ARG A 165 -1.80 3.40 -11.25
CA ARG A 165 -2.03 2.09 -11.88
C ARG A 165 -3.42 1.94 -12.54
N PHE A 166 -4.11 3.05 -12.67
CA PHE A 166 -5.36 3.15 -13.46
C PHE A 166 -5.10 3.81 -14.80
#